data_260fb6320fce285c7016967816c938f7
#
_entry.id   260fb6320fce285c7016967816c938f7
#
_cell.length_a   1.000
_cell.length_b   1.000
_cell.length_c   1.000
_cell.angle_alpha   90.00
_cell.angle_beta   90.00
_cell.angle_gamma   90.00
#
_symmetry.space_group_name_H-M   'P 1'
#
loop_
_entity.id
_entity.type
_entity.pdbx_description
1 polymer ?
#
loop_
_entity_poly.entity_id
_entity_poly.type
_entity_poly.pdbx_seq_one_letter_code
_entity_poly.pdbx_strand_id
1 'polypeptide(L)'
;MKKIIVFLFLIGIVGFGCGKKGADSSNAAVDGAKVFKQYCVLCHGIDGKLGVSEAKDLSVSTKTEEERIAIITNGKNTMTPFKGVLSEAEIKAVAAYTITLNKSH
;
A
#
# COMPACT_ATOMS: atom_id res chain seq x y z
N MET A 1 -63.86 35.84 7.23
CA MET A 1 -62.48 36.06 6.69
C MET A 1 -61.61 35.10 7.37
N LYS A 2 -61.30 33.99 6.69
CA LYS A 2 -60.41 33.00 7.22
C LYS A 2 -58.98 33.20 6.59
N LYS A 3 -58.09 33.64 7.42
CA LYS A 3 -56.66 33.76 7.00
C LYS A 3 -56.04 32.38 7.00
N ILE A 4 -55.80 31.88 5.82
CA ILE A 4 -55.05 30.62 5.64
C ILE A 4 -53.57 30.98 5.79
N ILE A 5 -53.01 30.58 6.91
CA ILE A 5 -51.56 30.65 7.11
C ILE A 5 -50.98 29.43 6.45
N VAL A 6 -50.37 29.65 5.29
CA VAL A 6 -49.58 28.60 4.64
C VAL A 6 -48.22 28.57 5.33
N PHE A 7 -48.03 27.57 6.18
CA PHE A 7 -46.70 27.23 6.69
C PHE A 7 -45.93 26.53 5.59
N LEU A 8 -45.08 27.28 4.94
CA LEU A 8 -44.04 26.71 4.07
C LEU A 8 -42.99 26.04 4.97
N PHE A 9 -43.14 24.73 5.13
CA PHE A 9 -42.08 23.89 5.70
C PHE A 9 -40.99 23.79 4.67
N LEU A 10 -39.97 24.64 4.78
CA LEU A 10 -38.69 24.45 4.11
C LEU A 10 -37.97 23.29 4.81
N ILE A 11 -38.21 22.10 4.30
CA ILE A 11 -37.40 20.95 4.64
C ILE A 11 -36.03 21.17 4.00
N GLY A 12 -35.12 21.72 4.78
CA GLY A 12 -33.70 21.71 4.44
C GLY A 12 -33.25 20.28 4.39
N ILE A 13 -33.14 19.76 3.19
CA ILE A 13 -32.39 18.51 2.97
C ILE A 13 -30.93 18.83 3.25
N VAL A 14 -30.53 18.61 4.50
CA VAL A 14 -29.12 18.50 4.82
C VAL A 14 -28.65 17.25 4.08
N GLY A 15 -28.13 17.45 2.91
CA GLY A 15 -27.42 16.41 2.20
C GLY A 15 -26.24 15.98 3.07
N PHE A 16 -26.43 14.89 3.78
CA PHE A 16 -25.32 14.18 4.40
C PHE A 16 -24.51 13.60 3.26
N GLY A 17 -23.63 14.43 2.71
CA GLY A 17 -22.61 13.95 1.80
C GLY A 17 -21.75 13.00 2.59
N CYS A 18 -22.02 11.70 2.48
CA CYS A 18 -21.00 10.70 2.76
C CYS A 18 -19.82 11.04 1.84
N GLY A 19 -18.86 11.77 2.37
CA GLY A 19 -17.57 11.86 1.76
C GLY A 19 -17.05 10.43 1.72
N LYS A 20 -17.29 9.74 0.61
CA LYS A 20 -16.39 8.69 0.24
C LYS A 20 -15.03 9.37 0.22
N LYS A 21 -14.23 9.07 1.22
CA LYS A 21 -12.81 9.06 1.00
C LYS A 21 -12.59 7.97 -0.04
N GLY A 22 -12.98 8.25 -1.26
CA GLY A 22 -12.42 7.59 -2.38
C GLY A 22 -10.95 7.76 -2.16
N ALA A 23 -10.21 6.68 -2.09
CA ALA A 23 -8.79 6.75 -2.11
C ALA A 23 -8.40 7.49 -3.38
N ASP A 24 -8.40 8.80 -3.30
CA ASP A 24 -7.70 9.63 -4.25
C ASP A 24 -6.21 9.46 -3.94
N SER A 25 -5.76 8.25 -4.23
CA SER A 25 -4.37 7.85 -4.09
C SER A 25 -3.50 8.43 -5.20
N SER A 26 -4.07 9.28 -6.04
CA SER A 26 -3.35 9.84 -7.17
C SER A 26 -2.19 10.75 -6.77
N ASN A 27 -2.07 11.17 -5.50
CA ASN A 27 -1.01 12.04 -5.02
C ASN A 27 -0.43 11.66 -3.65
N ALA A 28 -0.96 10.65 -2.98
CA ALA A 28 -0.33 10.15 -1.76
C ALA A 28 0.74 9.15 -2.14
N ALA A 29 2.00 9.47 -1.87
CA ALA A 29 3.10 8.52 -2.00
C ALA A 29 2.79 7.27 -1.16
N VAL A 30 2.82 6.10 -1.77
CA VAL A 30 2.66 4.83 -1.06
C VAL A 30 3.85 4.63 -0.14
N ASP A 31 3.57 4.32 1.13
CA ASP A 31 4.62 4.05 2.10
C ASP A 31 5.13 2.61 1.96
N GLY A 32 6.27 2.47 1.30
CA GLY A 32 6.92 1.17 1.08
C GLY A 32 7.30 0.46 2.39
N ALA A 33 7.64 1.20 3.44
CA ALA A 33 7.93 0.62 4.75
C ALA A 33 6.70 -0.05 5.37
N LYS A 34 5.53 0.54 5.22
CA LYS A 34 4.27 -0.07 5.67
C LYS A 34 3.94 -1.32 4.89
N VAL A 35 4.08 -1.30 3.58
CA VAL A 35 3.86 -2.47 2.72
C VAL A 35 4.81 -3.58 3.13
N PHE A 36 6.08 -3.28 3.34
CA PHE A 36 7.09 -4.24 3.78
C PHE A 36 6.73 -4.89 5.11
N LYS A 37 6.36 -4.10 6.11
CA LYS A 37 5.94 -4.61 7.43
C LYS A 37 4.72 -5.52 7.34
N GLN A 38 3.80 -5.24 6.46
CA GLN A 38 2.56 -5.98 6.33
C GLN A 38 2.72 -7.29 5.55
N TYR A 39 3.58 -7.33 4.52
CA TYR A 39 3.61 -8.43 3.57
C TYR A 39 4.95 -9.18 3.48
N CYS A 40 6.02 -8.62 3.96
CA CYS A 40 7.37 -9.13 3.68
C CYS A 40 8.11 -9.63 4.93
N VAL A 41 7.84 -9.05 6.10
CA VAL A 41 8.62 -9.31 7.32
C VAL A 41 8.50 -10.74 7.84
N LEU A 42 7.41 -11.44 7.53
CA LEU A 42 7.22 -12.82 7.99
C LEU A 42 8.36 -13.74 7.51
N CYS A 43 8.83 -13.55 6.29
CA CYS A 43 9.93 -14.31 5.70
C CYS A 43 11.27 -13.56 5.73
N HIS A 44 11.26 -12.25 5.46
CA HIS A 44 12.48 -11.46 5.34
C HIS A 44 12.94 -10.81 6.66
N GLY A 45 12.04 -10.65 7.64
CA GLY A 45 12.32 -9.92 8.87
C GLY A 45 12.32 -8.40 8.67
N ILE A 46 12.28 -7.66 9.78
CA ILE A 46 12.20 -6.19 9.75
C ILE A 46 13.45 -5.54 9.15
N ASP A 47 14.60 -6.18 9.28
CA ASP A 47 15.89 -5.76 8.73
C ASP A 47 16.26 -6.46 7.39
N GLY A 48 15.38 -7.33 6.89
CA GLY A 48 15.60 -8.09 5.66
C GLY A 48 16.49 -9.32 5.79
N LYS A 49 16.91 -9.72 6.99
CA LYS A 49 17.93 -10.76 7.24
C LYS A 49 17.38 -12.10 7.74
N LEU A 50 16.07 -12.22 7.97
CA LEU A 50 15.52 -13.36 8.71
C LEU A 50 15.68 -14.70 7.99
N GLY A 51 15.47 -14.79 6.68
CA GLY A 51 15.76 -16.00 5.91
C GLY A 51 14.77 -17.15 6.07
N VAL A 52 13.54 -16.91 6.52
CA VAL A 52 12.49 -17.93 6.59
C VAL A 52 12.13 -18.41 5.17
N SER A 53 11.92 -19.73 5.01
CA SER A 53 11.62 -20.34 3.71
C SER A 53 12.64 -19.99 2.62
N GLU A 54 13.90 -19.93 2.97
CA GLU A 54 15.02 -19.58 2.08
C GLU A 54 14.96 -18.15 1.53
N ALA A 55 14.25 -17.25 2.20
CA ALA A 55 14.19 -15.84 1.84
C ALA A 55 15.60 -15.24 1.81
N LYS A 56 15.91 -14.55 0.72
CA LYS A 56 17.23 -13.94 0.55
C LYS A 56 17.42 -12.77 1.50
N ASP A 57 18.66 -12.61 1.95
CA ASP A 57 19.06 -11.45 2.75
C ASP A 57 19.01 -10.18 1.90
N LEU A 58 18.04 -9.34 2.21
CA LEU A 58 17.80 -8.09 1.46
C LEU A 58 18.85 -7.02 1.79
N SER A 59 19.51 -7.12 2.95
CA SER A 59 20.50 -6.13 3.37
C SER A 59 21.80 -6.17 2.55
N VAL A 60 22.06 -7.25 1.85
CA VAL A 60 23.24 -7.45 0.98
C VAL A 60 22.87 -7.66 -0.48
N SER A 61 21.59 -7.52 -0.83
CA SER A 61 21.13 -7.74 -2.20
C SER A 61 21.64 -6.66 -3.15
N THR A 62 22.23 -7.06 -4.26
CA THR A 62 22.73 -6.17 -5.32
C THR A 62 21.73 -5.96 -6.46
N LYS A 63 20.53 -6.50 -6.34
CA LYS A 63 19.50 -6.38 -7.36
C LYS A 63 19.04 -4.95 -7.53
N THR A 64 18.85 -4.57 -8.79
CA THR A 64 18.27 -3.26 -9.14
C THR A 64 16.82 -3.14 -8.68
N GLU A 65 16.29 -1.93 -8.68
CA GLU A 65 14.88 -1.70 -8.36
C GLU A 65 13.95 -2.45 -9.32
N GLU A 66 14.25 -2.44 -10.61
CA GLU A 66 13.47 -3.13 -11.65
C GLU A 66 13.47 -4.65 -11.43
N GLU A 67 14.62 -5.22 -11.10
CA GLU A 67 14.73 -6.65 -10.78
C GLU A 67 13.90 -7.01 -9.53
N ARG A 68 13.91 -6.14 -8.52
CA ARG A 68 13.10 -6.33 -7.31
C ARG A 68 11.60 -6.24 -7.63
N ILE A 69 11.19 -5.27 -8.43
CA ILE A 69 9.80 -5.14 -8.90
C ILE A 69 9.36 -6.41 -9.62
N ALA A 70 10.18 -6.94 -10.53
CA ALA A 70 9.87 -8.16 -11.26
C ALA A 70 9.71 -9.37 -10.34
N ILE A 71 10.61 -9.53 -9.35
CA ILE A 71 10.56 -10.63 -8.37
C ILE A 71 9.33 -10.52 -7.47
N ILE A 72 9.02 -9.33 -6.97
CA ILE A 72 7.84 -9.11 -6.12
C ILE A 72 6.57 -9.39 -6.92
N THR A 73 6.51 -8.92 -8.15
CA THR A 73 5.34 -9.10 -9.04
C THR A 73 5.08 -10.56 -9.36
N ASN A 74 6.12 -11.29 -9.77
CA ASN A 74 5.99 -12.63 -10.35
C ASN A 74 6.35 -13.76 -9.38
N GLY A 75 6.93 -13.44 -8.24
CA GLY A 75 7.50 -14.41 -7.33
C GLY A 75 8.82 -15.00 -7.85
N LYS A 76 9.51 -15.70 -7.00
CA LYS A 76 10.73 -16.45 -7.35
C LYS A 76 10.96 -17.56 -6.34
N ASN A 77 11.14 -18.78 -6.81
CA ASN A 77 11.33 -19.96 -5.95
C ASN A 77 10.17 -20.08 -4.94
N THR A 78 10.44 -20.04 -3.63
CA THR A 78 9.42 -20.11 -2.57
C THR A 78 8.69 -18.79 -2.32
N MET A 79 9.17 -17.70 -2.91
CA MET A 79 8.53 -16.39 -2.75
C MET A 79 7.24 -16.29 -3.56
N THR A 80 6.14 -16.01 -2.88
CA THR A 80 4.82 -15.83 -3.49
C THR A 80 4.79 -14.62 -4.43
N PRO A 81 4.15 -14.71 -5.61
CA PRO A 81 3.91 -13.55 -6.46
C PRO A 81 2.88 -12.62 -5.83
N PHE A 82 3.13 -11.32 -5.88
CA PHE A 82 2.23 -10.30 -5.34
C PHE A 82 1.38 -9.60 -6.39
N LYS A 83 1.50 -9.99 -7.65
CA LYS A 83 0.59 -9.52 -8.70
C LYS A 83 -0.87 -9.83 -8.31
N GLY A 84 -1.72 -8.81 -8.33
CA GLY A 84 -3.12 -8.94 -7.91
C GLY A 84 -3.35 -8.88 -6.38
N VAL A 85 -2.30 -8.95 -5.58
CA VAL A 85 -2.34 -8.75 -4.12
C VAL A 85 -1.97 -7.31 -3.77
N LEU A 86 -0.89 -6.81 -4.36
CA LEU A 86 -0.43 -5.43 -4.25
C LEU A 86 -0.65 -4.69 -5.57
N SER A 87 -0.96 -3.40 -5.48
CA SER A 87 -0.99 -2.53 -6.66
C SER A 87 0.43 -2.32 -7.23
N GLU A 88 0.53 -1.89 -8.48
CA GLU A 88 1.82 -1.55 -9.07
C GLU A 88 2.55 -0.46 -8.26
N ALA A 89 1.83 0.53 -7.75
CA ALA A 89 2.39 1.58 -6.91
C ALA A 89 2.94 1.03 -5.59
N GLU A 90 2.23 0.10 -4.97
CA GLU A 90 2.70 -0.58 -3.75
C GLU A 90 3.93 -1.44 -4.01
N ILE A 91 3.96 -2.17 -5.13
CA ILE A 91 5.12 -2.98 -5.54
C ILE A 91 6.35 -2.08 -5.76
N LYS A 92 6.20 -0.98 -6.48
CA LYS A 92 7.29 -0.01 -6.70
C LYS A 92 7.78 0.58 -5.38
N ALA A 93 6.86 0.98 -4.51
CA ALA A 93 7.21 1.58 -3.22
C ALA A 93 7.95 0.60 -2.32
N VAL A 94 7.52 -0.65 -2.24
CA VAL A 94 8.19 -1.65 -1.41
C VAL A 94 9.52 -2.10 -2.00
N ALA A 95 9.64 -2.19 -3.32
CA ALA A 95 10.91 -2.47 -3.98
C ALA A 95 11.96 -1.39 -3.65
N ALA A 96 11.59 -0.12 -3.77
CA ALA A 96 12.44 1.01 -3.39
C ALA A 96 12.83 0.96 -1.90
N TYR A 97 11.87 0.63 -1.02
CA TYR A 97 12.15 0.49 0.40
C TYR A 97 13.18 -0.61 0.70
N THR A 98 13.11 -1.75 0.02
CA THR A 98 14.09 -2.86 0.23
C THR A 98 15.52 -2.47 -0.10
N ILE A 99 15.72 -1.50 -0.99
CA ILE A 99 17.06 -0.97 -1.29
C ILE A 99 17.63 -0.22 -0.09
N THR A 100 16.79 0.44 0.69
CA THR A 100 17.24 1.18 1.89
C THR A 100 17.79 0.26 2.97
N LEU A 101 17.41 -1.02 2.98
CA LEU A 101 17.90 -2.01 3.94
C LEU A 101 19.41 -2.29 3.77
N ASN A 102 19.99 -2.05 2.59
CA ASN A 102 21.43 -2.16 2.36
C ASN A 102 22.24 -1.05 3.02
N LYS A 103 21.60 0.05 3.41
CA LYS A 103 22.26 1.24 3.92
C LYS A 103 22.26 1.33 5.45
N SER A 104 21.69 0.34 6.12
CA SER A 104 21.56 0.30 7.57
C SER A 104 22.75 -0.34 8.27
N HIS A 105 23.93 -0.28 7.64
CA HIS A 105 25.22 -0.70 8.22
C HIS A 105 26.10 0.49 8.56
#